data_5647dfbc4d9e68dde42368885d2b4a12
#
_entry.id   5647dfbc4d9e68dde42368885d2b4a12
#
_cell.length_a   1.000
_cell.length_b   1.000
_cell.length_c   1.000
_cell.angle_alpha   90.00
_cell.angle_beta   90.00
_cell.angle_gamma   90.00
#
_symmetry.space_group_name_H-M   'P 1'
#
loop_
_entity.id
_entity.type
_entity.pdbx_description
1 polymer ?
#
loop_
_entity_poly.entity_id
_entity_poly.type
_entity_poly.pdbx_seq_one_letter_code
_entity_poly.pdbx_strand_id
1 'polypeptide(L)'
;DAGARLAVVPMVLEARGLDVTPGTLARVESQGDLRGAQILQRILDDEIRHVAAGARHFDVFCRTHGKEPKNHWKMLVNRHFKGVLRPPFNDSARLAAGLSRDLYETVV
;
A
#
# COMPACT_ATOMS: atom_id res chain seq x y z
N ASP A 1 -11.06 0.82 -15.36
CA ASP A 1 -11.64 -0.50 -15.10
C ASP A 1 -11.37 -0.94 -13.64
N ALA A 2 -11.93 -2.06 -13.24
CA ALA A 2 -11.80 -2.57 -11.88
C ALA A 2 -10.34 -2.90 -11.54
N GLY A 3 -9.60 -3.48 -12.46
CA GLY A 3 -8.19 -3.80 -12.26
C GLY A 3 -7.34 -2.57 -12.02
N ALA A 4 -7.54 -1.54 -12.82
CA ALA A 4 -6.82 -0.28 -12.66
C ALA A 4 -7.14 0.40 -11.33
N ARG A 5 -8.41 0.39 -10.91
CA ARG A 5 -8.81 0.95 -9.61
C ARG A 5 -8.15 0.21 -8.44
N LEU A 6 -8.15 -1.12 -8.48
CA LEU A 6 -7.51 -1.92 -7.45
C LEU A 6 -5.98 -1.70 -7.42
N ALA A 7 -5.37 -1.59 -8.60
CA ALA A 7 -3.93 -1.37 -8.68
C ALA A 7 -3.54 -0.01 -8.08
N VAL A 8 -4.30 1.04 -8.37
CA VAL A 8 -3.93 2.42 -7.98
C VAL A 8 -4.46 2.79 -6.60
N VAL A 9 -5.75 2.58 -6.30
CA VAL A 9 -6.32 3.09 -5.05
C VAL A 9 -5.78 2.37 -3.83
N PRO A 10 -6.03 1.07 -3.59
CA PRO A 10 -5.49 0.43 -2.38
C PRO A 10 -3.98 0.17 -2.46
N MET A 11 -3.47 -0.25 -3.61
CA MET A 11 -2.09 -0.73 -3.72
C MET A 11 -1.04 0.36 -3.96
N VAL A 12 -1.45 1.58 -4.29
CA VAL A 12 -0.55 2.74 -4.41
C VAL A 12 -0.96 3.82 -3.42
N LEU A 13 -2.16 4.38 -3.56
CA LEU A 13 -2.56 5.55 -2.78
C LEU A 13 -2.75 5.23 -1.30
N GLU A 14 -3.47 4.17 -0.97
CA GLU A 14 -3.66 3.76 0.42
C GLU A 14 -2.39 3.15 1.01
N ALA A 15 -1.63 2.39 0.22
CA ALA A 15 -0.37 1.82 0.66
C ALA A 15 0.67 2.89 1.04
N ARG A 16 0.57 4.10 0.48
CA ARG A 16 1.42 5.22 0.88
C ARG A 16 1.27 5.55 2.36
N GLY A 17 0.07 5.38 2.91
CA GLY A 17 -0.18 5.56 4.34
C GLY A 17 0.67 4.62 5.22
N LEU A 18 0.98 3.42 4.73
CA LEU A 18 1.84 2.47 5.45
C LEU A 18 3.27 3.01 5.61
N ASP A 19 3.73 3.82 4.68
CA ASP A 19 5.06 4.40 4.71
C ASP A 19 5.12 5.68 5.55
N VAL A 20 4.06 6.48 5.51
CA VAL A 20 4.02 7.82 6.12
C VAL A 20 3.60 7.78 7.58
N THR A 21 2.64 6.96 7.94
CA THR A 21 2.06 6.93 9.29
C THR A 21 3.08 6.64 10.40
N PRO A 22 4.08 5.74 10.23
CA PRO A 22 5.08 5.53 11.29
C PRO A 22 5.83 6.79 11.71
N GLY A 23 6.17 7.67 10.77
CA GLY A 23 6.83 8.94 11.09
C GLY A 23 5.93 9.88 11.90
N THR A 24 4.65 9.95 11.53
CA THR A 24 3.66 10.74 12.26
C THR A 24 3.45 10.17 13.66
N LEU A 25 3.37 8.85 13.79
CA LEU A 25 3.24 8.16 15.06
C LEU A 25 4.42 8.48 15.99
N ALA A 26 5.64 8.39 15.48
CA ALA A 26 6.84 8.69 16.27
C ALA A 26 6.84 10.14 16.77
N ARG A 27 6.42 11.10 15.95
CA ARG A 27 6.33 12.52 16.36
C ARG A 27 5.29 12.71 17.46
N VAL A 28 4.13 12.10 17.34
CA VAL A 28 3.04 12.20 18.32
C VAL A 28 3.48 11.58 19.64
N GLU A 29 4.15 10.44 19.61
CA GLU A 29 4.71 9.80 20.81
C GLU A 29 5.75 10.70 21.48
N SER A 30 6.65 11.31 20.72
CA SER A 30 7.68 12.19 21.26
C SER A 30 7.12 13.45 21.92
N GLN A 31 5.92 13.87 21.52
CA GLN A 31 5.20 14.99 22.12
C GLN A 31 4.41 14.60 23.38
N GLY A 32 4.44 13.32 23.76
CA GLY A 32 3.73 12.82 24.94
C GLY A 32 2.25 12.58 24.72
N ASP A 33 1.74 12.67 23.50
CA ASP A 33 0.33 12.40 23.19
C ASP A 33 0.11 10.89 23.00
N LEU A 34 0.02 10.18 24.11
CA LEU A 34 -0.13 8.72 24.10
C LEU A 34 -1.46 8.27 23.50
N ARG A 35 -2.52 9.05 23.70
CA ARG A 35 -3.83 8.72 23.14
C ARG A 35 -3.83 8.89 21.62
N GLY A 36 -3.23 9.97 21.15
CA GLY A 36 -3.06 10.20 19.71
C GLY A 36 -2.22 9.10 19.06
N ALA A 37 -1.17 8.66 19.74
CA ALA A 37 -0.33 7.57 19.27
C ALA A 37 -1.11 6.25 19.16
N GLN A 38 -1.95 5.94 20.13
CA GLN A 38 -2.80 4.74 20.10
C GLN A 38 -3.79 4.79 18.95
N ILE A 39 -4.39 5.94 18.68
CA ILE A 39 -5.33 6.13 17.57
C ILE A 39 -4.59 5.92 16.24
N LEU A 40 -3.41 6.52 16.07
CA LEU A 40 -2.63 6.38 14.83
C LEU A 40 -2.17 4.93 14.61
N GLN A 41 -1.79 4.22 15.68
CA GLN A 41 -1.42 2.81 15.57
C GLN A 41 -2.60 1.97 15.09
N ARG A 42 -3.79 2.25 15.59
CA ARG A 42 -5.01 1.56 15.16
C ARG A 42 -5.34 1.85 13.70
N ILE A 43 -5.17 3.10 13.28
CA ILE A 43 -5.37 3.50 11.89
C ILE A 43 -4.38 2.75 10.98
N LEU A 44 -3.12 2.65 11.39
CA LEU A 44 -2.10 1.91 10.63
C LEU A 44 -2.47 0.43 10.51
N ASP A 45 -2.90 -0.21 11.61
CA ASP A 45 -3.30 -1.61 11.61
C ASP A 45 -4.51 -1.85 10.68
N ASP A 46 -5.48 -0.94 10.72
CA ASP A 46 -6.65 -1.01 9.84
C ASP A 46 -6.26 -0.80 8.37
N GLU A 47 -5.33 0.10 8.11
CA GLU A 47 -4.86 0.38 6.75
C GLU A 47 -4.14 -0.83 6.15
N ILE A 48 -3.34 -1.54 6.94
CA ILE A 48 -2.72 -2.79 6.48
C ILE A 48 -3.79 -3.77 6.01
N ARG A 49 -4.91 -3.88 6.73
CA ARG A 49 -6.02 -4.76 6.35
C ARG A 49 -6.71 -4.30 5.07
N HIS A 50 -6.92 -2.99 4.92
CA HIS A 50 -7.53 -2.42 3.71
C HIS A 50 -6.66 -2.67 2.48
N VAL A 51 -5.37 -2.42 2.59
CA VAL A 51 -4.42 -2.66 1.50
C VAL A 51 -4.36 -4.16 1.17
N ALA A 52 -4.35 -5.01 2.20
CA ALA A 52 -4.35 -6.46 2.01
C ALA A 52 -5.60 -6.93 1.26
N ALA A 53 -6.77 -6.38 1.60
CA ALA A 53 -8.01 -6.71 0.89
C ALA A 53 -7.92 -6.29 -0.58
N GLY A 54 -7.42 -5.08 -0.85
CA GLY A 54 -7.20 -4.60 -2.22
C GLY A 54 -6.25 -5.49 -3.01
N ALA A 55 -5.15 -5.90 -2.40
CA ALA A 55 -4.17 -6.78 -3.04
C ALA A 55 -4.77 -8.14 -3.37
N ARG A 56 -5.59 -8.71 -2.45
CA ARG A 56 -6.28 -9.98 -2.71
C ARG A 56 -7.27 -9.87 -3.85
N HIS A 57 -8.06 -8.79 -3.87
CA HIS A 57 -9.04 -8.57 -4.94
C HIS A 57 -8.34 -8.37 -6.29
N PHE A 58 -7.22 -7.68 -6.30
CA PHE A 58 -6.42 -7.51 -7.51
C PHE A 58 -5.89 -8.85 -8.02
N ASP A 59 -5.39 -9.69 -7.12
CA ASP A 59 -4.88 -11.02 -7.48
C ASP A 59 -5.99 -11.87 -8.12
N VAL A 60 -7.18 -11.88 -7.53
CA VAL A 60 -8.35 -12.59 -8.08
C VAL A 60 -8.73 -12.03 -9.45
N PHE A 61 -8.75 -10.71 -9.59
CA PHE A 61 -9.04 -10.06 -10.87
C PHE A 61 -8.05 -10.52 -11.95
N CYS A 62 -6.77 -10.53 -11.64
CA CYS A 62 -5.73 -10.94 -12.58
C CYS A 62 -5.89 -12.39 -13.00
N ARG A 63 -6.12 -13.28 -12.03
CA ARG A 63 -6.31 -14.72 -12.31
C ARG A 63 -7.54 -14.96 -13.18
N THR A 64 -8.63 -14.25 -12.90
CA THR A 64 -9.87 -14.36 -13.67
C THR A 64 -9.67 -13.92 -15.11
N HIS A 65 -8.79 -12.96 -15.37
CA HIS A 65 -8.55 -12.41 -16.71
C HIS A 65 -7.28 -12.95 -17.37
N GLY A 66 -6.66 -13.97 -16.78
CA GLY A 66 -5.45 -14.59 -17.35
C GLY A 66 -4.24 -13.67 -17.33
N LYS A 67 -4.14 -12.78 -16.33
CA LYS A 67 -3.03 -11.85 -16.18
C LYS A 67 -2.10 -12.28 -15.05
N GLU A 68 -0.80 -12.08 -15.23
CA GLU A 68 0.16 -12.29 -14.15
C GLU A 68 0.13 -11.05 -13.23
N PRO A 69 -0.18 -11.22 -11.92
CA PRO A 69 -0.46 -10.07 -11.04
C PRO A 69 0.65 -9.03 -10.97
N LYS A 70 1.89 -9.44 -10.80
CA LYS A 70 3.02 -8.53 -10.64
C LYS A 70 3.24 -7.67 -11.89
N ASN A 71 3.29 -8.30 -13.05
CA ASN A 71 3.53 -7.60 -14.31
C ASN A 71 2.34 -6.70 -14.66
N HIS A 72 1.13 -7.18 -14.42
CA HIS A 72 -0.07 -6.42 -14.70
C HIS A 72 -0.18 -5.20 -13.80
N TRP A 73 0.16 -5.34 -12.51
CA TRP A 73 0.18 -4.22 -11.57
C TRP A 73 1.14 -3.12 -12.03
N LYS A 74 2.37 -3.51 -12.40
CA LYS A 74 3.38 -2.55 -12.88
C LYS A 74 2.92 -1.81 -14.12
N MET A 75 2.31 -2.51 -15.06
CA MET A 75 1.78 -1.91 -16.28
C MET A 75 0.66 -0.90 -15.97
N LEU A 76 -0.28 -1.28 -15.09
CA LEU A 76 -1.40 -0.40 -14.74
C LEU A 76 -0.93 0.83 -13.95
N VAL A 77 0.02 0.68 -13.05
CA VAL A 77 0.59 1.81 -12.31
C VAL A 77 1.28 2.78 -13.25
N ASN A 78 2.11 2.28 -14.17
CA ASN A 78 2.78 3.14 -15.15
C ASN A 78 1.79 3.88 -16.04
N ARG A 79 0.67 3.24 -16.37
CA ARG A 79 -0.33 3.81 -17.28
C ARG A 79 -1.25 4.81 -16.59
N HIS A 80 -1.67 4.56 -15.35
CA HIS A 80 -2.75 5.30 -14.69
C HIS A 80 -2.30 6.17 -13.54
N PHE A 81 -1.16 5.89 -12.92
CA PHE A 81 -0.66 6.68 -11.81
C PHE A 81 0.37 7.69 -12.32
N LYS A 82 0.05 8.97 -12.18
CA LYS A 82 0.92 10.06 -12.66
C LYS A 82 1.94 10.53 -11.65
N GLY A 83 1.89 9.99 -10.42
CA GLY A 83 2.88 10.29 -9.40
C GLY A 83 4.09 9.38 -9.49
N VAL A 84 4.96 9.48 -8.49
CA VAL A 84 6.16 8.65 -8.36
C VAL A 84 6.09 7.93 -7.03
N LEU A 85 6.37 6.63 -7.02
CA LEU A 85 6.54 5.88 -5.78
C LEU A 85 7.87 6.29 -5.16
N ARG A 86 7.83 6.81 -3.94
CA ARG A 86 9.01 7.39 -3.28
C ARG A 86 9.37 6.63 -2.02
N PRO A 87 10.65 6.21 -1.89
CA PRO A 87 11.13 5.70 -0.60
C PRO A 87 11.16 6.84 0.43
N PRO A 88 11.25 6.53 1.74
CA PRO A 88 11.36 5.18 2.26
C PRO A 88 10.03 4.43 2.27
N PHE A 89 10.11 3.10 2.14
CA PHE A 89 8.96 2.22 2.19
C PHE A 89 8.94 1.45 3.51
N ASN A 90 7.75 1.28 4.07
CA ASN A 90 7.56 0.39 5.22
C ASN A 90 7.43 -1.05 4.73
N ASP A 91 8.57 -1.69 4.44
CA ASP A 91 8.60 -3.01 3.82
C ASP A 91 7.86 -4.06 4.65
N SER A 92 7.95 -4.01 5.98
CA SER A 92 7.28 -4.99 6.83
C SER A 92 5.76 -4.86 6.79
N ALA A 93 5.23 -3.63 6.84
CA ALA A 93 3.79 -3.38 6.76
C ALA A 93 3.28 -3.72 5.34
N ARG A 94 4.04 -3.38 4.32
CA ARG A 94 3.68 -3.72 2.93
C ARG A 94 3.63 -5.23 2.73
N LEU A 95 4.60 -5.96 3.27
CA LEU A 95 4.59 -7.43 3.19
C LEU A 95 3.39 -8.02 3.95
N ALA A 96 3.07 -7.49 5.13
CA ALA A 96 1.89 -7.90 5.89
C ALA A 96 0.60 -7.66 5.11
N ALA A 97 0.58 -6.64 4.24
CA ALA A 97 -0.54 -6.34 3.36
C ALA A 97 -0.49 -7.12 2.03
N GLY A 98 0.48 -8.01 1.85
CA GLY A 98 0.61 -8.80 0.64
C GLY A 98 1.33 -8.10 -0.51
N LEU A 99 2.03 -7.00 -0.23
CA LEU A 99 2.82 -6.26 -1.21
C LEU A 99 4.29 -6.61 -1.01
N SER A 100 4.82 -7.55 -1.80
CA SER A 100 6.22 -7.91 -1.73
C SER A 100 7.10 -6.79 -2.31
N ARG A 101 8.33 -6.70 -1.81
CA ARG A 101 9.27 -5.65 -2.20
C ARG A 101 9.54 -5.58 -3.69
N ASP A 102 9.63 -6.72 -4.35
CA ASP A 102 9.87 -6.79 -5.79
C ASP A 102 8.71 -6.23 -6.62
N LEU A 103 7.52 -6.08 -6.02
CA LEU A 103 6.38 -5.48 -6.68
C LEU A 103 6.60 -3.97 -6.92
N TYR A 104 6.99 -3.23 -5.89
CA TYR A 104 7.09 -1.76 -5.96
C TYR A 104 8.51 -1.24 -6.18
N GLU A 105 9.53 -2.04 -5.92
CA GLU A 105 10.93 -1.63 -6.00
C GLU A 105 11.34 -1.20 -7.41
N THR A 106 10.83 -1.86 -8.43
CA THR A 106 11.19 -1.59 -9.82
C THR A 106 10.36 -0.50 -10.47
N VAL A 107 9.39 0.09 -9.75
CA VAL A 107 8.54 1.17 -10.24
C VAL A 107 8.96 2.52 -9.68
N VAL A 108 9.94 2.53 -8.83
CA VAL A 108 10.49 3.73 -8.18
C VAL A 108 11.33 4.56 -9.14
#